data_a5985147e63d35d530fdc7dc28bbf9fa
#
_entry.id   a5985147e63d35d530fdc7dc28bbf9fa
#
_cell.length_a   1.000
_cell.length_b   1.000
_cell.length_c   1.000
_cell.angle_alpha   90.00
_cell.angle_beta   90.00
_cell.angle_gamma   90.00
#
_symmetry.space_group_name_H-M   'P 1'
#
loop_
_entity.id
_entity.type
_entity.pdbx_description
1 polymer ?
#
loop_
_entity_poly.entity_id
_entity_poly.type
_entity_poly.pdbx_seq_one_letter_code
_entity_poly.pdbx_strand_id
1 'polypeptide(L)'
;MESSLKVAFDEMPELAVPALTEEDASRLFELRTYESHGPTAARRKVEMFNEGGEIDIFLDVGLTPVFFSETLIGDNLPNLTYMLVFENLQERDAAWDRFLDHPDWKELAQNEYYNNTVSNIRDIILQPAPYSQI
;
A
#
# COMPACT_ATOMS: atom_id res chain seq x y z
N MET A 1 -18.25 -13.41 5.07
CA MET A 1 -16.80 -13.41 5.39
C MET A 1 -16.03 -13.42 4.07
N GLU A 2 -15.07 -12.52 3.90
CA GLU A 2 -14.18 -12.49 2.75
C GLU A 2 -12.81 -13.00 3.18
N SER A 3 -12.22 -13.92 2.42
CA SER A 3 -10.91 -14.51 2.70
C SER A 3 -10.03 -14.46 1.47
N SER A 4 -8.75 -14.19 1.66
CA SER A 4 -7.76 -14.17 0.57
C SER A 4 -6.43 -14.73 1.02
N LEU A 5 -5.70 -15.33 0.07
CA LEU A 5 -4.31 -15.74 0.26
C LEU A 5 -3.42 -14.79 -0.53
N LYS A 6 -2.40 -14.27 0.13
CA LYS A 6 -1.50 -13.27 -0.43
C LYS A 6 -0.05 -13.66 -0.22
N VAL A 7 0.83 -13.20 -1.11
CA VAL A 7 2.28 -13.29 -0.95
C VAL A 7 2.85 -11.88 -0.74
N ALA A 8 3.74 -11.73 0.23
CA ALA A 8 4.40 -10.46 0.50
C ALA A 8 5.32 -10.05 -0.67
N PHE A 9 5.53 -8.74 -0.83
CA PHE A 9 6.49 -8.21 -1.79
C PHE A 9 7.93 -8.51 -1.36
N ASP A 10 8.84 -8.66 -2.32
CA ASP A 10 10.24 -8.98 -2.06
C ASP A 10 10.94 -7.90 -1.23
N GLU A 11 10.66 -6.62 -1.46
CA GLU A 11 11.23 -5.50 -0.70
C GLU A 11 10.63 -5.33 0.70
N MET A 12 9.51 -5.99 0.99
CA MET A 12 8.89 -6.00 2.32
C MET A 12 8.32 -7.39 2.61
N PRO A 13 9.17 -8.40 2.87
CA PRO A 13 8.76 -9.80 3.01
C PRO A 13 8.06 -10.12 4.33
N GLU A 14 8.10 -9.21 5.29
CA GLU A 14 7.52 -9.38 6.63
C GLU A 14 6.54 -8.27 6.96
N LEU A 15 5.52 -8.61 7.75
CA LEU A 15 4.59 -7.64 8.30
C LEU A 15 5.30 -6.78 9.36
N ALA A 16 5.22 -5.46 9.23
CA ALA A 16 5.74 -4.53 10.21
C ALA A 16 4.66 -4.18 11.25
N VAL A 17 4.90 -4.53 12.51
CA VAL A 17 4.03 -4.08 13.60
C VAL A 17 4.29 -2.60 13.85
N PRO A 18 3.26 -1.73 13.78
CA PRO A 18 3.44 -0.29 13.99
C PRO A 18 4.00 0.05 15.36
N ALA A 19 4.89 1.04 15.42
CA ALA A 19 5.43 1.53 16.69
C ALA A 19 4.37 2.16 17.61
N LEU A 20 3.19 2.49 17.07
CA LEU A 20 2.04 3.06 17.77
C LEU A 20 1.13 1.99 18.41
N THR A 21 1.67 0.86 18.82
CA THR A 21 0.91 -0.24 19.46
C THR A 21 0.66 -0.06 20.96
N GLU A 22 1.06 1.08 21.55
CA GLU A 22 0.73 1.40 22.94
C GLU A 22 -0.78 1.57 23.14
N GLU A 23 -1.32 1.09 24.25
CA GLU A 23 -2.77 0.98 24.52
C GLU A 23 -3.55 2.29 24.33
N ASP A 24 -2.89 3.44 24.47
CA ASP A 24 -3.50 4.77 24.35
C ASP A 24 -3.12 5.52 23.06
N ALA A 25 -2.36 4.91 22.15
CA ALA A 25 -1.96 5.56 20.91
C ALA A 25 -3.12 5.57 19.91
N SER A 26 -3.61 6.76 19.59
CA SER A 26 -4.56 6.95 18.48
C SER A 26 -3.89 6.55 17.17
N ARG A 27 -4.50 5.63 16.43
CA ARG A 27 -4.06 5.25 15.11
C ARG A 27 -5.23 4.85 14.21
N LEU A 28 -5.02 4.95 12.91
CA LEU A 28 -5.90 4.41 11.89
C LEU A 28 -5.07 3.71 10.82
N PHE A 29 -5.71 2.80 10.11
CA PHE A 29 -5.10 2.11 8.99
C PHE A 29 -5.82 2.47 7.69
N GLU A 30 -5.06 2.49 6.62
CA GLU A 30 -5.58 2.61 5.26
C GLU A 30 -5.23 1.32 4.51
N LEU A 31 -6.25 0.58 4.11
CA LEU A 31 -6.11 -0.63 3.30
C LEU A 31 -6.44 -0.29 1.85
N ARG A 32 -5.46 -0.41 0.97
CA ARG A 32 -5.62 -0.12 -0.45
C ARG A 32 -5.45 -1.38 -1.28
N THR A 33 -6.38 -1.58 -2.21
CA THR A 33 -6.31 -2.67 -3.20
C THR A 33 -6.27 -2.06 -4.59
N TYR A 34 -5.24 -2.41 -5.35
CA TYR A 34 -5.07 -1.99 -6.73
C TYR A 34 -5.36 -3.16 -7.65
N GLU A 35 -6.45 -3.07 -8.38
CA GLU A 35 -6.83 -4.04 -9.41
C GLU A 35 -6.14 -3.69 -10.73
N SER A 36 -5.78 -4.71 -11.48
CA SER A 36 -5.20 -4.56 -12.83
C SER A 36 -6.07 -5.29 -13.84
N HIS A 37 -6.06 -4.83 -15.10
CA HIS A 37 -6.86 -5.41 -16.17
C HIS A 37 -6.30 -6.72 -16.73
N GLY A 38 -5.12 -7.16 -16.29
CA GLY A 38 -4.52 -8.40 -16.72
C GLY A 38 -3.21 -8.72 -15.99
N PRO A 39 -2.70 -9.96 -16.12
CA PRO A 39 -1.51 -10.41 -15.39
C PRO A 39 -0.24 -9.61 -15.68
N THR A 40 -0.06 -9.16 -16.91
CA THR A 40 1.11 -8.36 -17.29
C THR A 40 1.10 -6.99 -16.62
N ALA A 41 -0.06 -6.31 -16.59
CA ALA A 41 -0.23 -5.04 -15.92
C ALA A 41 -0.02 -5.19 -14.40
N ALA A 42 -0.59 -6.23 -13.79
CA ALA A 42 -0.41 -6.54 -12.37
C ALA A 42 1.06 -6.74 -12.00
N ARG A 43 1.78 -7.57 -12.77
CA ARG A 43 3.22 -7.80 -12.55
C ARG A 43 4.04 -6.51 -12.66
N ARG A 44 3.77 -5.68 -13.66
CA ARG A 44 4.44 -4.38 -13.81
C ARG A 44 4.15 -3.43 -12.65
N LYS A 45 2.94 -3.47 -12.08
CA LYS A 45 2.64 -2.64 -10.91
C LYS A 45 3.38 -3.12 -9.66
N VAL A 46 3.49 -4.43 -9.44
CA VAL A 46 4.32 -5.01 -8.37
C VAL A 46 5.79 -4.63 -8.56
N GLU A 47 6.31 -4.76 -9.79
CA GLU A 47 7.68 -4.33 -10.15
C GLU A 47 7.90 -2.83 -9.89
N MET A 48 6.93 -1.98 -10.20
CA MET A 48 6.99 -0.55 -9.91
C MET A 48 7.19 -0.25 -8.42
N PHE A 49 6.52 -1.01 -7.54
CA PHE A 49 6.71 -0.91 -6.10
C PHE A 49 8.09 -1.38 -5.65
N ASN A 50 8.54 -2.54 -6.11
CA ASN A 50 9.81 -3.16 -5.72
C ASN A 50 10.99 -2.48 -6.44
N GLU A 51 11.20 -2.79 -7.71
CA GLU A 51 12.36 -2.34 -8.48
C GLU A 51 12.23 -0.88 -8.95
N GLY A 52 11.01 -0.40 -9.15
CA GLY A 52 10.74 0.97 -9.58
C GLY A 52 10.97 2.03 -8.50
N GLY A 53 11.07 1.61 -7.23
CA GLY A 53 11.38 2.49 -6.10
C GLY A 53 10.16 3.16 -5.46
N GLU A 54 8.92 2.75 -5.77
CA GLU A 54 7.73 3.36 -5.16
C GLU A 54 7.67 3.15 -3.65
N ILE A 55 8.14 1.99 -3.13
CA ILE A 55 8.24 1.74 -1.68
C ILE A 55 9.21 2.72 -1.02
N ASP A 56 10.37 2.97 -1.63
CA ASP A 56 11.36 3.93 -1.10
C ASP A 56 10.77 5.34 -1.02
N ILE A 57 9.99 5.76 -2.02
CA ILE A 57 9.29 7.04 -2.01
C ILE A 57 8.25 7.09 -0.87
N PHE A 58 7.51 6.01 -0.63
CA PHE A 58 6.58 5.90 0.51
C PHE A 58 7.30 6.17 1.83
N LEU A 59 8.42 5.51 2.06
CA LEU A 59 9.21 5.66 3.28
C LEU A 59 9.77 7.08 3.42
N ASP A 60 10.25 7.68 2.34
CA ASP A 60 10.83 9.01 2.33
C ASP A 60 9.83 10.12 2.70
N VAL A 61 8.56 9.97 2.31
CA VAL A 61 7.51 10.94 2.61
C VAL A 61 6.76 10.68 3.91
N GLY A 62 7.08 9.61 4.63
CA GLY A 62 6.43 9.24 5.89
C GLY A 62 5.13 8.45 5.74
N LEU A 63 4.88 7.84 4.58
CA LEU A 63 3.87 6.79 4.44
C LEU A 63 4.42 5.52 5.10
N THR A 64 3.82 5.09 6.20
CA THR A 64 4.34 3.98 7.02
C THR A 64 3.62 2.68 6.67
N PRO A 65 4.25 1.76 5.93
CA PRO A 65 3.63 0.50 5.55
C PRO A 65 3.59 -0.50 6.69
N VAL A 66 2.50 -1.24 6.75
CA VAL A 66 2.34 -2.44 7.60
C VAL A 66 2.68 -3.69 6.77
N PHE A 67 2.21 -3.75 5.55
CA PHE A 67 2.56 -4.80 4.57
C PHE A 67 2.28 -4.34 3.14
N PHE A 68 2.96 -4.98 2.19
CA PHE A 68 2.61 -5.01 0.77
C PHE A 68 2.45 -6.46 0.33
N SER A 69 1.46 -6.74 -0.51
CA SER A 69 1.19 -8.11 -0.95
C SER A 69 0.53 -8.20 -2.32
N GLU A 70 0.79 -9.29 -3.03
CA GLU A 70 0.05 -9.72 -4.22
C GLU A 70 -0.98 -10.77 -3.83
N THR A 71 -2.20 -10.67 -4.36
CA THR A 71 -3.27 -11.64 -4.07
C THR A 71 -3.15 -12.84 -5.01
N LEU A 72 -2.99 -14.03 -4.40
CA LEU A 72 -2.94 -15.31 -5.13
C LEU A 72 -4.31 -15.95 -5.27
N ILE A 73 -5.11 -15.90 -4.19
CA ILE A 73 -6.48 -16.42 -4.14
C ILE A 73 -7.36 -15.37 -3.48
N GLY A 74 -8.45 -15.00 -4.14
CA GLY A 74 -9.38 -13.98 -3.66
C GLY A 74 -10.23 -13.43 -4.79
N ASP A 75 -10.97 -12.37 -4.49
CA ASP A 75 -11.83 -11.69 -5.45
C ASP A 75 -11.08 -10.61 -6.24
N ASN A 76 -11.65 -10.23 -7.39
CA ASN A 76 -11.17 -9.14 -8.25
C ASN A 76 -9.70 -9.28 -8.69
N LEU A 77 -9.29 -10.50 -9.04
CA LEU A 77 -7.94 -10.78 -9.53
C LEU A 77 -7.73 -10.30 -10.98
N PRO A 78 -6.48 -9.90 -11.35
CA PRO A 78 -5.31 -9.79 -10.48
C PRO A 78 -5.33 -8.48 -9.69
N ASN A 79 -4.86 -8.52 -8.46
CA ASN A 79 -4.71 -7.32 -7.63
C ASN A 79 -3.54 -7.44 -6.64
N LEU A 80 -3.08 -6.30 -6.17
CA LEU A 80 -2.21 -6.16 -5.03
C LEU A 80 -2.93 -5.41 -3.90
N THR A 81 -2.53 -5.65 -2.67
CA THR A 81 -3.08 -4.99 -1.49
C THR A 81 -1.95 -4.57 -0.56
N TYR A 82 -2.03 -3.38 -0.03
CA TYR A 82 -1.14 -2.91 1.02
C TYR A 82 -1.89 -2.16 2.12
N MET A 83 -1.27 -2.08 3.27
CA MET A 83 -1.81 -1.36 4.44
C MET A 83 -0.79 -0.36 4.94
N LEU A 84 -1.28 0.85 5.20
CA LEU A 84 -0.52 1.93 5.83
C LEU A 84 -1.11 2.23 7.21
N VAL A 85 -0.29 2.80 8.10
CA VAL A 85 -0.72 3.27 9.41
C VAL A 85 -0.43 4.76 9.56
N PHE A 86 -1.36 5.48 10.21
CA PHE A 86 -1.29 6.92 10.49
C PHE A 86 -1.77 7.22 11.90
N GLU A 87 -1.31 8.32 12.48
CA GLU A 87 -1.82 8.80 13.76
C GLU A 87 -3.28 9.28 13.66
N ASN A 88 -3.63 9.93 12.55
CA ASN A 88 -4.95 10.48 12.29
C ASN A 88 -5.14 10.77 10.79
N LEU A 89 -6.37 11.17 10.39
CA LEU A 89 -6.70 11.51 9.01
C LEU A 89 -5.93 12.72 8.49
N GLN A 90 -5.63 13.70 9.33
CA GLN A 90 -4.87 14.88 8.92
C GLN A 90 -3.44 14.51 8.51
N GLU A 91 -2.76 13.66 9.29
CA GLU A 91 -1.43 13.18 8.93
C GLU A 91 -1.46 12.29 7.68
N ARG A 92 -2.49 11.46 7.55
CA ARG A 92 -2.72 10.67 6.33
C ARG A 92 -2.78 11.56 5.09
N ASP A 93 -3.60 12.60 5.12
CA ASP A 93 -3.77 13.52 3.99
C ASP A 93 -2.47 14.28 3.69
N ALA A 94 -1.77 14.75 4.72
CA ALA A 94 -0.48 15.43 4.57
C ALA A 94 0.61 14.51 3.97
N ALA A 95 0.65 13.24 4.38
CA ALA A 95 1.61 12.28 3.84
C ALA A 95 1.34 11.96 2.35
N TRP A 96 0.07 11.81 1.97
CA TRP A 96 -0.30 11.63 0.56
C TRP A 96 0.00 12.86 -0.30
N ASP A 97 -0.20 14.08 0.24
CA ASP A 97 0.19 15.32 -0.46
C ASP A 97 1.71 15.36 -0.69
N ARG A 98 2.52 15.02 0.32
CA ARG A 98 3.98 14.90 0.17
C ARG A 98 4.38 13.87 -0.89
N PHE A 99 3.68 12.73 -0.94
CA PHE A 99 3.92 11.70 -1.95
C PHE A 99 3.66 12.22 -3.37
N LEU A 100 2.50 12.85 -3.58
CA LEU A 100 2.12 13.39 -4.89
C LEU A 100 3.07 14.50 -5.36
N ASP A 101 3.67 15.24 -4.43
CA ASP A 101 4.63 16.30 -4.72
C ASP A 101 6.07 15.83 -4.85
N HIS A 102 6.36 14.57 -4.48
CA HIS A 102 7.72 14.04 -4.52
C HIS A 102 8.26 13.98 -5.96
N PRO A 103 9.46 14.52 -6.24
CA PRO A 103 10.01 14.57 -7.59
C PRO A 103 10.19 13.18 -8.21
N ASP A 104 10.65 12.20 -7.44
CA ASP A 104 10.85 10.83 -7.92
C ASP A 104 9.52 10.15 -8.24
N TRP A 105 8.44 10.45 -7.50
CA TRP A 105 7.11 9.99 -7.84
C TRP A 105 6.63 10.60 -9.16
N LYS A 106 6.82 11.89 -9.36
CA LYS A 106 6.42 12.57 -10.61
C LYS A 106 7.15 11.99 -11.82
N GLU A 107 8.41 11.62 -11.68
CA GLU A 107 9.18 10.94 -12.71
C GLU A 107 8.68 9.51 -12.94
N LEU A 108 8.54 8.72 -11.86
CA LEU A 108 8.09 7.32 -11.92
C LEU A 108 6.67 7.20 -12.51
N ALA A 109 5.76 8.11 -12.15
CA ALA A 109 4.38 8.12 -12.64
C ALA A 109 4.28 8.42 -14.15
N GLN A 110 5.30 9.03 -14.75
CA GLN A 110 5.38 9.30 -16.19
C GLN A 110 6.10 8.22 -16.98
N ASN A 111 6.64 7.21 -16.32
CA ASN A 111 7.33 6.11 -16.98
C ASN A 111 6.35 5.27 -17.79
N GLU A 112 6.51 5.26 -19.12
CA GLU A 112 5.61 4.56 -20.05
C GLU A 112 5.55 3.06 -19.78
N TYR A 113 6.62 2.45 -19.28
CA TYR A 113 6.66 1.03 -18.95
C TYR A 113 5.64 0.64 -17.88
N TYR A 114 5.39 1.55 -16.90
CA TYR A 114 4.44 1.35 -15.81
C TYR A 114 3.06 1.97 -16.08
N ASN A 115 2.89 2.55 -17.25
CA ASN A 115 1.63 3.20 -17.62
C ASN A 115 0.48 2.19 -17.69
N ASN A 116 -0.70 2.63 -17.25
CA ASN A 116 -1.94 1.87 -17.38
C ASN A 116 -1.92 0.50 -16.67
N THR A 117 -1.24 0.41 -15.52
CA THR A 117 -1.10 -0.82 -14.74
C THR A 117 -2.19 -1.01 -13.69
N VAL A 118 -2.95 0.04 -13.36
CA VAL A 118 -4.04 0.00 -12.38
C VAL A 118 -5.35 0.34 -13.06
N SER A 119 -6.34 -0.54 -12.95
CA SER A 119 -7.68 -0.37 -13.53
C SER A 119 -8.70 0.14 -12.52
N ASN A 120 -8.52 -0.16 -11.24
CA ASN A 120 -9.40 0.27 -10.16
C ASN A 120 -8.64 0.33 -8.82
N ILE A 121 -8.99 1.28 -7.97
CA ILE A 121 -8.44 1.42 -6.62
C ILE A 121 -9.59 1.33 -5.62
N ARG A 122 -9.47 0.43 -4.66
CA ARG A 122 -10.34 0.36 -3.47
C ARG A 122 -9.53 0.88 -2.28
N ASP A 123 -10.15 1.75 -1.50
CA ASP A 123 -9.52 2.42 -0.36
C ASP A 123 -10.46 2.33 0.84
N ILE A 124 -9.98 1.75 1.94
CA ILE A 124 -10.75 1.53 3.17
C ILE A 124 -9.98 2.07 4.36
N ILE A 125 -10.61 2.94 5.13
CA ILE A 125 -10.08 3.42 6.40
C ILE A 125 -10.60 2.51 7.52
N LEU A 126 -9.67 2.02 8.35
CA LEU A 126 -9.95 1.11 9.45
C LEU A 126 -9.48 1.69 10.77
N GLN A 127 -10.24 1.43 11.83
CA GLN A 127 -9.80 1.66 13.21
C GLN A 127 -9.51 0.31 13.86
N PRO A 128 -8.41 0.18 14.62
CA PRO A 128 -8.13 -1.06 15.31
C PRO A 128 -9.18 -1.34 16.38
N ALA A 129 -9.62 -2.60 16.45
CA ALA A 129 -10.44 -3.05 17.57
C ALA A 129 -9.60 -3.07 18.87
N PRO A 130 -10.24 -3.01 20.07
CA PRO A 130 -9.50 -3.01 21.33
C PRO A 130 -8.60 -4.24 21.55
N TYR A 131 -8.82 -5.31 20.81
CA TYR A 131 -8.03 -6.55 20.88
C TYR A 131 -7.08 -6.69 19.67
N SER A 132 -6.89 -5.63 18.88
CA SER A 132 -5.97 -5.65 17.74
C SER A 132 -4.53 -5.84 18.23
N GLN A 133 -3.76 -6.62 17.48
CA GLN A 133 -2.33 -6.85 17.72
C GLN A 133 -1.44 -5.90 16.91
N ILE A 134 -2.06 -5.06 16.08
CA ILE A 134 -1.36 -4.04 15.28
C ILE A 134 -2.05 -2.70 15.44
#